data_447f2b5cb16977cbe4e4dc2cbffca1b3
#
_entry.id   447f2b5cb16977cbe4e4dc2cbffca1b3
#
_cell.length_a   1.000
_cell.length_b   1.000
_cell.length_c   1.000
_cell.angle_alpha   90.00
_cell.angle_beta   90.00
_cell.angle_gamma   90.00
#
_symmetry.space_group_name_H-M   'P 1'
#
loop_
_entity.id
_entity.type
_entity.pdbx_description
1 polymer ?
#
loop_
_entity_poly.entity_id
_entity_poly.type
_entity_poly.pdbx_seq_one_letter_code
_entity_poly.pdbx_strand_id
1 'polypeptide(L)'
;MKPQINNEATGWEKELHTTAFKYHVLICWVAVIFDPIFAISDYYISPHHFKEFFILRLSTVAFIFTLSNLLKKKFKDKPEIIALIPFLSISIQNAYMYSVMNVSELQTHTFAYITLFIGAGMFVLWNTFYSIIVVGVSFAANIILFSLNSPLKLNDILINGGLLSASVAIFSIFLIQLRTNLIKREIIARLALAESSKQLKIKSDIIEEKNKEINDSINYAQKIQQAILPPLQPEQKLADDHFVFFKPKDIVSGDFFWYTTPTVPNEPETLIIAAADSTGHGVPGAMVSIVCNNALNKAVIEFGITDPGKILDKTRELVLETFSKSDMNVQDGMDISLLAINAATKEIKWAGANNSLLYVHNADIKEVKANKQPIGKTENPLPFTTHLLPFEKGTVFYLFTDGFSDQFGGENEKKYKHKHFKNLLLNISTRSFLKQQEVLETEFKQWKGNLEQTDDVCVIGIKI
;
A
#
# COMPACT_ATOMS: atom_id res chain seq x y z
N MET A 1 -18.77 8.13 -19.10
CA MET A 1 -18.99 9.14 -18.07
C MET A 1 -18.01 10.29 -18.28
N LYS A 2 -18.50 11.47 -18.66
CA LYS A 2 -17.66 12.69 -18.77
C LYS A 2 -17.25 13.11 -17.35
N PRO A 3 -15.99 13.48 -17.08
CA PRO A 3 -15.58 13.93 -15.76
C PRO A 3 -16.28 15.25 -15.42
N GLN A 4 -16.83 15.34 -14.22
CA GLN A 4 -17.36 16.58 -13.63
C GLN A 4 -16.21 17.55 -13.32
N ILE A 5 -15.73 18.27 -14.35
CA ILE A 5 -14.65 19.28 -14.23
C ILE A 5 -15.16 20.61 -13.64
N ASN A 6 -16.48 20.77 -13.43
CA ASN A 6 -17.07 22.10 -13.13
C ASN A 6 -17.16 22.50 -11.65
N ASN A 7 -16.86 21.63 -10.68
CA ASN A 7 -16.94 22.01 -9.26
C ASN A 7 -15.59 22.35 -8.60
N GLU A 8 -14.46 21.97 -9.19
CA GLU A 8 -13.15 22.28 -8.62
C GLU A 8 -12.70 23.73 -8.91
N ALA A 9 -13.10 24.31 -10.05
CA ALA A 9 -12.76 25.69 -10.40
C ALA A 9 -13.28 26.72 -9.39
N THR A 10 -14.41 26.45 -8.73
CA THR A 10 -15.02 27.37 -7.75
C THR A 10 -14.38 27.31 -6.36
N GLY A 11 -13.72 26.22 -5.99
CA GLY A 11 -13.15 26.04 -4.65
C GLY A 11 -11.90 26.89 -4.40
N TRP A 12 -10.93 26.84 -5.29
CA TRP A 12 -9.68 27.59 -5.15
C TRP A 12 -9.88 29.11 -5.31
N GLU A 13 -10.81 29.55 -6.15
CA GLU A 13 -11.15 30.99 -6.33
C GLU A 13 -11.70 31.55 -5.02
N LYS A 14 -12.65 30.87 -4.40
CA LYS A 14 -13.22 31.28 -3.12
C LYS A 14 -12.15 31.35 -2.03
N GLU A 15 -11.22 30.40 -1.99
CA GLU A 15 -10.14 30.39 -1.01
C GLU A 15 -9.12 31.50 -1.27
N LEU A 16 -8.76 31.74 -2.54
CA LEU A 16 -7.91 32.87 -2.94
C LEU A 16 -8.53 34.21 -2.55
N HIS A 17 -9.82 34.41 -2.85
CA HIS A 17 -10.55 35.64 -2.44
C HIS A 17 -10.58 35.80 -0.92
N THR A 18 -10.82 34.73 -0.16
CA THR A 18 -10.81 34.80 1.29
C THR A 18 -9.42 35.16 1.85
N THR A 19 -8.39 34.63 1.23
CA THR A 19 -7.01 34.91 1.58
C THR A 19 -6.62 36.33 1.20
N ALA A 20 -6.95 36.77 0.01
CA ALA A 20 -6.74 38.14 -0.43
C ALA A 20 -7.45 39.15 0.48
N PHE A 21 -8.70 38.90 0.87
CA PHE A 21 -9.43 39.77 1.78
C PHE A 21 -8.70 39.96 3.13
N LYS A 22 -8.20 38.89 3.71
CA LYS A 22 -7.43 38.94 4.99
C LYS A 22 -6.17 39.80 4.85
N TYR A 23 -5.41 39.58 3.77
CA TYR A 23 -4.19 40.33 3.50
C TYR A 23 -4.47 41.81 3.19
N HIS A 24 -5.52 42.07 2.44
CA HIS A 24 -5.88 43.47 2.06
C HIS A 24 -6.38 44.27 3.25
N VAL A 25 -7.11 43.66 4.18
CA VAL A 25 -7.48 44.31 5.45
C VAL A 25 -6.24 44.53 6.31
N LEU A 26 -5.32 43.53 6.37
CA LEU A 26 -4.07 43.66 7.13
C LEU A 26 -3.23 44.85 6.61
N ILE A 27 -3.13 45.04 5.30
CA ILE A 27 -2.34 46.12 4.73
C ILE A 27 -2.91 47.52 5.06
N CYS A 28 -4.23 47.66 5.19
CA CYS A 28 -4.83 48.88 5.70
C CYS A 28 -4.37 49.19 7.13
N TRP A 29 -4.32 48.18 8.02
CA TRP A 29 -3.81 48.35 9.37
C TRP A 29 -2.31 48.65 9.40
N VAL A 30 -1.52 48.01 8.54
CA VAL A 30 -0.09 48.28 8.40
C VAL A 30 0.10 49.75 7.99
N ALA A 31 -0.65 50.23 7.00
CA ALA A 31 -0.59 51.62 6.57
C ALA A 31 -0.95 52.60 7.70
N VAL A 32 -2.03 52.32 8.43
CA VAL A 32 -2.52 53.19 9.54
C VAL A 32 -1.49 53.28 10.67
N ILE A 33 -0.76 52.19 10.97
CA ILE A 33 0.24 52.14 12.05
C ILE A 33 1.59 52.77 11.61
N PHE A 34 2.08 52.37 10.43
CA PHE A 34 3.44 52.72 9.99
C PHE A 34 3.57 54.09 9.37
N ASP A 35 2.55 54.62 8.67
CA ASP A 35 2.69 55.94 8.02
C ASP A 35 2.94 57.06 9.03
N PRO A 36 2.29 57.15 10.22
CA PRO A 36 2.64 58.14 11.23
C PRO A 36 4.06 57.98 11.79
N ILE A 37 4.59 56.72 11.85
CA ILE A 37 5.97 56.48 12.35
C ILE A 37 6.99 57.12 11.43
N PHE A 38 6.75 57.17 10.14
CA PHE A 38 7.61 57.88 9.19
C PHE A 38 7.72 59.38 9.43
N ALA A 39 6.82 59.99 10.21
CA ALA A 39 6.95 61.40 10.62
C ALA A 39 8.23 61.62 11.46
N ILE A 40 8.76 60.61 12.14
CA ILE A 40 10.06 60.67 12.83
C ILE A 40 11.18 60.91 11.82
N SER A 41 11.12 60.24 10.65
CA SER A 41 12.06 60.44 9.55
C SER A 41 11.95 61.87 8.97
N ASP A 42 10.70 62.35 8.80
CA ASP A 42 10.44 63.68 8.26
C ASP A 42 11.01 64.81 9.13
N TYR A 43 11.00 64.62 10.46
CA TYR A 43 11.60 65.57 11.39
C TYR A 43 13.11 65.79 11.15
N TYR A 44 13.81 64.72 10.76
CA TYR A 44 15.25 64.79 10.51
C TYR A 44 15.58 65.13 9.07
N ILE A 45 14.78 64.73 8.10
CA ILE A 45 15.07 64.89 6.69
C ILE A 45 14.62 66.29 6.22
N SER A 46 13.44 66.77 6.60
CA SER A 46 12.83 68.01 6.15
C SER A 46 12.23 68.82 7.32
N PRO A 47 13.06 69.34 8.25
CA PRO A 47 12.58 70.05 9.45
C PRO A 47 11.68 71.24 9.13
N HIS A 48 11.91 71.89 7.98
CA HIS A 48 11.15 73.08 7.54
C HIS A 48 9.70 72.73 7.18
N HIS A 49 9.46 71.51 6.63
CA HIS A 49 8.13 71.05 6.21
C HIS A 49 7.53 70.08 7.24
N PHE A 50 8.19 69.81 8.39
CA PHE A 50 7.78 68.77 9.36
C PHE A 50 6.31 68.93 9.82
N LYS A 51 5.87 70.13 10.15
CA LYS A 51 4.50 70.35 10.64
C LYS A 51 3.46 70.04 9.57
N GLU A 52 3.75 70.44 8.34
CA GLU A 52 2.90 70.19 7.18
C GLU A 52 2.82 68.73 6.86
N PHE A 53 3.97 68.02 6.79
CA PHE A 53 4.02 66.62 6.54
C PHE A 53 3.36 65.78 7.64
N PHE A 54 3.52 66.16 8.90
CA PHE A 54 2.89 65.48 10.01
C PHE A 54 1.36 65.58 9.95
N ILE A 55 0.82 66.76 9.64
CA ILE A 55 -0.64 66.95 9.45
C ILE A 55 -1.15 66.16 8.27
N LEU A 56 -0.38 66.14 7.17
CA LEU A 56 -0.72 65.38 5.98
C LEU A 56 -0.79 63.89 6.24
N ARG A 57 0.22 63.33 6.94
CA ARG A 57 0.23 61.89 7.34
C ARG A 57 -0.96 61.54 8.24
N LEU A 58 -1.25 62.35 9.25
CA LEU A 58 -2.40 62.11 10.15
C LEU A 58 -3.72 62.16 9.36
N SER A 59 -3.86 63.10 8.43
CA SER A 59 -5.04 63.22 7.58
C SER A 59 -5.23 62.03 6.67
N THR A 60 -4.13 61.55 6.06
CA THR A 60 -4.10 60.37 5.20
C THR A 60 -4.48 59.09 6.00
N VAL A 61 -3.91 58.91 7.19
CA VAL A 61 -4.23 57.80 8.08
C VAL A 61 -5.69 57.80 8.52
N ALA A 62 -6.23 58.98 8.90
CA ALA A 62 -7.64 59.12 9.28
C ALA A 62 -8.54 58.77 8.07
N PHE A 63 -8.17 59.20 6.88
CA PHE A 63 -8.87 58.85 5.62
C PHE A 63 -8.85 57.36 5.33
N ILE A 64 -7.64 56.71 5.38
CA ILE A 64 -7.47 55.28 5.16
C ILE A 64 -8.30 54.48 6.18
N PHE A 65 -8.19 54.82 7.48
CA PHE A 65 -8.91 54.15 8.56
C PHE A 65 -10.43 54.22 8.37
N THR A 66 -10.94 55.44 8.10
CA THR A 66 -12.38 55.65 7.95
C THR A 66 -12.92 54.95 6.74
N LEU A 67 -12.29 55.16 5.57
CA LEU A 67 -12.76 54.61 4.30
C LEU A 67 -12.65 53.08 4.25
N SER A 68 -11.54 52.50 4.73
CA SER A 68 -11.38 51.05 4.77
C SER A 68 -12.41 50.38 5.69
N ASN A 69 -12.71 50.98 6.84
CA ASN A 69 -13.74 50.45 7.75
C ASN A 69 -15.17 50.55 7.17
N LEU A 70 -15.47 51.59 6.45
CA LEU A 70 -16.77 51.75 5.79
C LEU A 70 -16.93 50.77 4.61
N LEU A 71 -15.87 50.53 3.86
CA LEU A 71 -15.94 49.78 2.60
C LEU A 71 -15.69 48.28 2.78
N LYS A 72 -15.00 47.81 3.84
CA LYS A 72 -14.65 46.39 4.05
C LYS A 72 -15.84 45.46 4.06
N LYS A 73 -17.00 45.88 4.57
CA LYS A 73 -18.24 45.09 4.52
C LYS A 73 -18.87 45.07 3.12
N LYS A 74 -18.86 46.24 2.42
CA LYS A 74 -19.47 46.38 1.12
C LYS A 74 -18.71 45.70 0.00
N PHE A 75 -17.36 45.65 0.10
CA PHE A 75 -16.47 45.08 -0.94
C PHE A 75 -15.80 43.81 -0.50
N LYS A 76 -16.48 42.96 0.32
CA LYS A 76 -15.98 41.68 0.73
C LYS A 76 -15.67 40.75 -0.45
N ASP A 77 -16.47 40.83 -1.52
CA ASP A 77 -16.32 40.06 -2.75
C ASP A 77 -15.35 40.69 -3.79
N LYS A 78 -14.86 41.88 -3.50
CA LYS A 78 -13.86 42.60 -4.33
C LYS A 78 -12.77 43.16 -3.41
N PRO A 79 -11.97 42.31 -2.78
CA PRO A 79 -10.99 42.72 -1.77
C PRO A 79 -9.92 43.66 -2.31
N GLU A 80 -9.69 43.67 -3.63
CA GLU A 80 -8.72 44.54 -4.31
C GLU A 80 -9.03 46.01 -4.05
N ILE A 81 -10.30 46.39 -4.03
CA ILE A 81 -10.74 47.79 -3.78
C ILE A 81 -10.28 48.25 -2.40
N ILE A 82 -10.27 47.36 -1.41
CA ILE A 82 -9.85 47.69 -0.04
C ILE A 82 -8.35 48.04 -0.02
N ALA A 83 -7.52 47.24 -0.73
CA ALA A 83 -6.09 47.46 -0.78
C ALA A 83 -5.72 48.70 -1.63
N LEU A 84 -6.53 49.10 -2.62
CA LEU A 84 -6.29 50.31 -3.37
C LEU A 84 -6.27 51.57 -2.49
N ILE A 85 -7.08 51.61 -1.41
CA ILE A 85 -7.21 52.77 -0.53
C ILE A 85 -5.84 53.22 0.04
N PRO A 86 -5.10 52.40 0.81
CA PRO A 86 -3.83 52.84 1.34
C PRO A 86 -2.79 53.11 0.28
N PHE A 87 -2.73 52.29 -0.80
CA PHE A 87 -1.72 52.50 -1.83
C PHE A 87 -1.89 53.83 -2.59
N LEU A 88 -3.09 54.15 -2.99
CA LEU A 88 -3.34 55.38 -3.69
C LEU A 88 -3.19 56.59 -2.76
N SER A 89 -3.70 56.51 -1.52
CA SER A 89 -3.61 57.64 -0.58
C SER A 89 -2.17 57.97 -0.21
N ILE A 90 -1.36 56.96 0.17
CA ILE A 90 0.04 57.15 0.53
C ILE A 90 0.89 57.53 -0.71
N SER A 91 0.53 57.03 -1.89
CA SER A 91 1.24 57.37 -3.10
C SER A 91 1.03 58.86 -3.48
N ILE A 92 -0.19 59.40 -3.37
CA ILE A 92 -0.49 60.82 -3.60
C ILE A 92 0.17 61.68 -2.52
N GLN A 93 0.10 61.26 -1.24
CA GLN A 93 0.79 61.90 -0.13
C GLN A 93 2.31 62.04 -0.41
N ASN A 94 2.96 60.92 -0.74
CA ASN A 94 4.39 60.92 -1.04
C ASN A 94 4.73 61.78 -2.27
N ALA A 95 3.90 61.77 -3.31
CA ALA A 95 4.10 62.62 -4.50
C ALA A 95 4.05 64.12 -4.14
N TYR A 96 3.15 64.51 -3.24
CA TYR A 96 3.11 65.89 -2.72
C TYR A 96 4.39 66.22 -1.93
N MET A 97 4.75 65.38 -0.95
CA MET A 97 5.96 65.58 -0.15
C MET A 97 7.22 65.69 -1.02
N TYR A 98 7.33 64.85 -2.04
CA TYR A 98 8.41 64.88 -3.03
C TYR A 98 8.46 66.20 -3.79
N SER A 99 7.29 66.77 -4.16
CA SER A 99 7.21 67.98 -5.01
C SER A 99 7.67 69.28 -4.33
N VAL A 100 7.71 69.28 -2.98
CA VAL A 100 8.11 70.48 -2.19
C VAL A 100 9.52 70.37 -1.60
N MET A 101 10.18 69.22 -1.72
CA MET A 101 11.52 68.91 -1.19
C MET A 101 12.63 69.48 -2.06
N ASN A 102 13.77 69.78 -1.43
CA ASN A 102 15.02 70.10 -2.13
C ASN A 102 15.77 68.83 -2.55
N VAL A 103 16.84 68.95 -3.36
CA VAL A 103 17.57 67.81 -3.94
C VAL A 103 18.12 66.84 -2.88
N SER A 104 18.66 67.35 -1.75
CA SER A 104 19.25 66.51 -0.71
C SER A 104 18.20 65.73 0.08
N GLU A 105 17.06 66.32 0.31
CA GLU A 105 15.89 65.72 0.97
C GLU A 105 15.27 64.61 0.10
N LEU A 106 15.19 64.86 -1.25
CA LEU A 106 14.65 63.93 -2.23
C LEU A 106 15.32 62.55 -2.19
N GLN A 107 16.67 62.53 -2.17
CA GLN A 107 17.44 61.27 -2.13
C GLN A 107 17.04 60.44 -0.91
N THR A 108 17.01 61.06 0.26
CA THR A 108 16.76 60.34 1.52
C THR A 108 15.29 59.87 1.58
N HIS A 109 14.34 60.69 1.12
CA HIS A 109 12.93 60.34 1.14
C HIS A 109 12.56 59.28 0.07
N THR A 110 13.38 59.10 -0.97
CA THR A 110 13.21 58.02 -1.97
C THR A 110 13.13 56.63 -1.33
N PHE A 111 13.89 56.38 -0.27
CA PHE A 111 13.82 55.06 0.43
C PHE A 111 12.46 54.77 1.06
N ALA A 112 11.79 55.80 1.60
CA ALA A 112 10.43 55.65 2.13
C ALA A 112 9.43 55.31 1.05
N TYR A 113 9.56 55.93 -0.13
CA TYR A 113 8.70 55.67 -1.30
C TYR A 113 8.90 54.28 -1.89
N ILE A 114 10.14 53.82 -1.99
CA ILE A 114 10.50 52.45 -2.41
C ILE A 114 9.89 51.42 -1.48
N THR A 115 9.92 51.66 -0.18
CA THR A 115 9.37 50.73 0.86
C THR A 115 7.88 50.48 0.61
N LEU A 116 7.12 51.50 0.14
CA LEU A 116 5.70 51.31 -0.21
C LEU A 116 5.52 50.27 -1.31
N PHE A 117 6.29 50.32 -2.40
CA PHE A 117 6.19 49.36 -3.50
C PHE A 117 6.68 47.97 -3.15
N ILE A 118 7.72 47.86 -2.32
CA ILE A 118 8.18 46.55 -1.82
C ILE A 118 7.14 45.96 -0.88
N GLY A 119 6.59 46.75 0.05
CA GLY A 119 5.52 46.31 0.93
C GLY A 119 4.28 45.87 0.15
N ALA A 120 3.91 46.54 -0.93
CA ALA A 120 2.87 46.08 -1.82
C ALA A 120 3.16 44.69 -2.37
N GLY A 121 4.38 44.45 -2.84
CA GLY A 121 4.81 43.15 -3.35
C GLY A 121 4.68 42.04 -2.34
N MET A 122 4.84 42.35 -1.04
CA MET A 122 4.80 41.33 0.05
C MET A 122 3.39 40.96 0.52
N PHE A 123 2.42 41.87 0.44
CA PHE A 123 1.11 41.67 1.07
C PHE A 123 -0.08 41.65 0.11
N VAL A 124 0.08 42.16 -1.10
CA VAL A 124 -1.03 42.27 -2.05
C VAL A 124 -1.20 40.98 -2.87
N LEU A 125 -2.45 40.57 -3.02
CA LEU A 125 -2.87 39.43 -3.84
C LEU A 125 -4.00 39.90 -4.78
N TRP A 126 -3.64 40.42 -5.96
CA TRP A 126 -4.59 40.89 -6.95
C TRP A 126 -4.11 40.70 -8.40
N ASN A 127 -5.00 41.00 -9.33
CA ASN A 127 -4.67 40.98 -10.76
C ASN A 127 -3.72 42.14 -11.11
N THR A 128 -2.80 41.92 -12.04
CA THR A 128 -1.84 42.87 -12.59
C THR A 128 -2.49 44.25 -12.96
N PHE A 129 -3.75 44.24 -13.38
CA PHE A 129 -4.50 45.42 -13.69
C PHE A 129 -4.51 46.46 -12.55
N TYR A 130 -4.73 46.02 -11.32
CA TYR A 130 -4.73 46.94 -10.15
C TYR A 130 -3.31 47.50 -9.85
N SER A 131 -2.27 46.68 -10.07
CA SER A 131 -0.89 47.16 -9.95
C SER A 131 -0.59 48.25 -10.96
N ILE A 132 -1.05 48.09 -12.19
CA ILE A 132 -0.90 49.10 -13.26
C ILE A 132 -1.64 50.39 -12.88
N ILE A 133 -2.83 50.32 -12.32
CA ILE A 133 -3.58 51.49 -11.83
C ILE A 133 -2.79 52.23 -10.76
N VAL A 134 -2.27 51.51 -9.74
CA VAL A 134 -1.51 52.12 -8.63
C VAL A 134 -0.26 52.82 -9.18
N VAL A 135 0.51 52.16 -10.01
CA VAL A 135 1.73 52.74 -10.62
C VAL A 135 1.41 53.88 -11.53
N GLY A 136 0.38 53.77 -12.39
CA GLY A 136 -0.06 54.83 -13.28
C GLY A 136 -0.54 56.10 -12.54
N VAL A 137 -1.36 55.93 -11.50
CA VAL A 137 -1.80 57.05 -10.66
C VAL A 137 -0.63 57.67 -9.90
N SER A 138 0.31 56.85 -9.40
CA SER A 138 1.52 57.36 -8.74
C SER A 138 2.36 58.22 -9.66
N PHE A 139 2.60 57.79 -10.89
CA PHE A 139 3.32 58.58 -11.88
C PHE A 139 2.60 59.88 -12.27
N ALA A 140 1.30 59.76 -12.52
CA ALA A 140 0.50 60.95 -12.83
C ALA A 140 0.51 61.98 -11.69
N ALA A 141 0.36 61.51 -10.41
CA ALA A 141 0.42 62.40 -9.26
C ALA A 141 1.79 63.07 -9.12
N ASN A 142 2.89 62.31 -9.31
CA ASN A 142 4.25 62.89 -9.27
C ASN A 142 4.41 63.96 -10.40
N ILE A 143 4.07 63.67 -11.65
CA ILE A 143 4.21 64.62 -12.76
C ILE A 143 3.41 65.87 -12.49
N ILE A 144 2.16 65.76 -12.06
CA ILE A 144 1.30 66.91 -11.81
C ILE A 144 1.83 67.79 -10.66
N LEU A 145 2.13 67.13 -9.50
CA LEU A 145 2.53 67.87 -8.30
C LEU A 145 3.92 68.47 -8.41
N PHE A 146 4.87 67.82 -9.09
CA PHE A 146 6.16 68.44 -9.41
C PHE A 146 6.00 69.63 -10.35
N SER A 147 5.15 69.56 -11.37
CA SER A 147 4.85 70.66 -12.29
C SER A 147 4.27 71.83 -11.56
N LEU A 148 3.51 71.64 -10.50
CA LEU A 148 2.82 72.73 -9.78
C LEU A 148 3.70 73.30 -8.65
N ASN A 149 4.49 72.53 -7.95
CA ASN A 149 5.13 72.97 -6.70
C ASN A 149 6.67 73.00 -6.74
N SER A 150 7.31 72.30 -7.68
CA SER A 150 8.76 72.13 -7.63
C SER A 150 9.49 73.09 -8.59
N PRO A 151 10.55 73.76 -8.13
CA PRO A 151 11.42 74.57 -9.01
C PRO A 151 12.49 73.65 -9.67
N LEU A 152 12.60 72.34 -9.32
CA LEU A 152 13.65 71.45 -9.81
C LEU A 152 13.44 71.04 -11.26
N LYS A 153 14.57 70.89 -11.98
CA LYS A 153 14.53 70.34 -13.35
C LYS A 153 14.30 68.85 -13.35
N LEU A 154 13.71 68.35 -14.42
CA LEU A 154 13.43 66.92 -14.57
C LEU A 154 14.68 66.06 -14.36
N ASN A 155 15.85 66.46 -14.84
CA ASN A 155 17.10 65.72 -14.65
C ASN A 155 17.50 65.63 -13.19
N ASP A 156 17.30 66.68 -12.39
CA ASP A 156 17.62 66.66 -10.96
C ASP A 156 16.73 65.63 -10.19
N ILE A 157 15.46 65.57 -10.56
CA ILE A 157 14.50 64.64 -10.00
C ILE A 157 14.87 63.21 -10.38
N LEU A 158 15.15 62.95 -11.66
CA LEU A 158 15.45 61.60 -12.15
C LEU A 158 16.72 61.01 -11.52
N ILE A 159 17.80 61.82 -11.43
CA ILE A 159 19.09 61.37 -10.88
C ILE A 159 19.03 61.17 -9.36
N ASN A 160 18.24 61.98 -8.65
CA ASN A 160 18.16 61.99 -7.19
C ASN A 160 17.03 61.08 -6.65
N GLY A 161 16.73 59.96 -7.32
CA GLY A 161 15.85 58.92 -6.85
C GLY A 161 14.64 58.61 -7.73
N GLY A 162 14.30 59.51 -8.66
CA GLY A 162 13.14 59.33 -9.53
C GLY A 162 13.25 58.10 -10.42
N LEU A 163 14.41 57.86 -11.05
CA LEU A 163 14.65 56.66 -11.86
C LEU A 163 14.58 55.39 -11.00
N LEU A 164 15.14 55.40 -9.79
CA LEU A 164 15.10 54.24 -8.87
C LEU A 164 13.69 53.95 -8.43
N SER A 165 12.92 54.96 -8.02
CA SER A 165 11.50 54.83 -7.64
C SER A 165 10.65 54.26 -8.78
N ALA A 166 10.85 54.77 -9.99
CA ALA A 166 10.16 54.30 -11.19
C ALA A 166 10.49 52.84 -11.50
N SER A 167 11.76 52.48 -11.43
CA SER A 167 12.20 51.08 -11.66
C SER A 167 11.59 50.12 -10.63
N VAL A 168 11.60 50.47 -9.35
CA VAL A 168 11.01 49.67 -8.29
C VAL A 168 9.48 49.58 -8.43
N ALA A 169 8.81 50.67 -8.81
CA ALA A 169 7.38 50.65 -9.04
C ALA A 169 6.98 49.69 -10.18
N ILE A 170 7.73 49.70 -11.29
CA ILE A 170 7.52 48.78 -12.40
C ILE A 170 7.83 47.34 -11.97
N PHE A 171 8.93 47.12 -11.26
CA PHE A 171 9.31 45.80 -10.76
C PHE A 171 8.29 45.25 -9.76
N SER A 172 7.63 46.09 -8.97
CA SER A 172 6.60 45.65 -8.03
C SER A 172 5.38 45.01 -8.72
N ILE A 173 5.04 45.46 -9.95
CA ILE A 173 3.97 44.85 -10.77
C ILE A 173 4.30 43.36 -11.01
N PHE A 174 5.54 43.09 -11.40
CA PHE A 174 6.00 41.74 -11.68
C PHE A 174 6.04 40.87 -10.41
N LEU A 175 6.54 41.41 -9.29
CA LEU A 175 6.58 40.72 -8.01
C LEU A 175 5.18 40.33 -7.52
N ILE A 176 4.23 41.22 -7.57
CA ILE A 176 2.84 40.96 -7.15
C ILE A 176 2.23 39.88 -8.01
N GLN A 177 2.43 39.92 -9.33
CA GLN A 177 1.93 38.89 -10.24
C GLN A 177 2.56 37.52 -9.96
N LEU A 178 3.87 37.46 -9.77
CA LEU A 178 4.58 36.20 -9.44
C LEU A 178 4.04 35.60 -8.15
N ARG A 179 3.93 36.43 -7.10
CA ARG A 179 3.41 35.98 -5.80
C ARG A 179 1.96 35.52 -5.88
N THR A 180 1.09 36.25 -6.57
CA THR A 180 -0.30 35.84 -6.74
C THR A 180 -0.40 34.48 -7.44
N ASN A 181 0.42 34.23 -8.45
CA ASN A 181 0.48 32.98 -9.16
C ASN A 181 1.00 31.84 -8.25
N LEU A 182 2.00 32.09 -7.40
CA LEU A 182 2.54 31.11 -6.45
C LEU A 182 1.48 30.71 -5.41
N ILE A 183 0.80 31.68 -4.80
CA ILE A 183 -0.28 31.41 -3.82
C ILE A 183 -1.44 30.66 -4.48
N LYS A 184 -1.82 31.02 -5.70
CA LYS A 184 -2.83 30.29 -6.46
C LYS A 184 -2.44 28.81 -6.65
N ARG A 185 -1.19 28.55 -7.07
CA ARG A 185 -0.69 27.19 -7.27
C ARG A 185 -0.66 26.40 -5.96
N GLU A 186 -0.26 27.04 -4.87
CA GLU A 186 -0.24 26.44 -3.53
C GLU A 186 -1.65 26.00 -3.09
N ILE A 187 -2.65 26.90 -3.23
CA ILE A 187 -4.05 26.60 -2.89
C ILE A 187 -4.57 25.41 -3.72
N ILE A 188 -4.34 25.42 -5.04
CA ILE A 188 -4.78 24.34 -5.93
C ILE A 188 -4.12 23.01 -5.53
N ALA A 189 -2.81 23.02 -5.30
CA ALA A 189 -2.08 21.81 -4.90
C ALA A 189 -2.56 21.27 -3.55
N ARG A 190 -2.82 22.14 -2.57
CA ARG A 190 -3.33 21.76 -1.26
C ARG A 190 -4.74 21.14 -1.33
N LEU A 191 -5.64 21.71 -2.13
CA LEU A 191 -6.99 21.17 -2.32
C LEU A 191 -6.94 19.80 -3.03
N ALA A 192 -6.12 19.67 -4.09
CA ALA A 192 -5.93 18.40 -4.79
C ALA A 192 -5.35 17.32 -3.89
N LEU A 193 -4.38 17.66 -3.04
CA LEU A 193 -3.80 16.73 -2.06
C LEU A 193 -4.83 16.27 -1.02
N ALA A 194 -5.63 17.18 -0.50
CA ALA A 194 -6.69 16.87 0.47
C ALA A 194 -7.73 15.90 -0.12
N GLU A 195 -8.17 16.15 -1.36
CA GLU A 195 -9.11 15.25 -2.06
C GLU A 195 -8.48 13.87 -2.34
N SER A 196 -7.22 13.83 -2.82
CA SER A 196 -6.51 12.57 -3.07
C SER A 196 -6.34 11.76 -1.78
N SER A 197 -5.98 12.42 -0.67
CA SER A 197 -5.86 11.76 0.64
C SER A 197 -7.19 11.16 1.11
N LYS A 198 -8.31 11.88 0.92
CA LYS A 198 -9.65 11.39 1.24
C LYS A 198 -10.01 10.14 0.42
N GLN A 199 -9.74 10.17 -0.89
CA GLN A 199 -10.03 9.03 -1.77
C GLN A 199 -9.15 7.81 -1.44
N LEU A 200 -7.87 8.02 -1.09
CA LEU A 200 -6.98 6.94 -0.65
C LEU A 200 -7.50 6.27 0.62
N LYS A 201 -7.98 7.07 1.58
CA LYS A 201 -8.56 6.53 2.81
C LYS A 201 -9.78 5.66 2.52
N ILE A 202 -10.72 6.15 1.71
CA ILE A 202 -11.93 5.37 1.33
C ILE A 202 -11.54 4.05 0.64
N LYS A 203 -10.55 4.09 -0.28
CA LYS A 203 -10.08 2.87 -0.95
C LYS A 203 -9.42 1.90 0.03
N SER A 204 -8.63 2.41 0.99
CA SER A 204 -8.01 1.59 2.04
C SER A 204 -9.06 0.88 2.89
N ASP A 205 -10.09 1.61 3.34
CA ASP A 205 -11.17 1.06 4.16
C ASP A 205 -11.93 -0.06 3.40
N ILE A 206 -12.22 0.16 2.10
CA ILE A 206 -12.86 -0.86 1.24
C ILE A 206 -11.98 -2.11 1.07
N ILE A 207 -10.67 -1.92 0.86
CA ILE A 207 -9.72 -3.04 0.72
C ILE A 207 -9.65 -3.84 2.02
N GLU A 208 -9.62 -3.18 3.17
CA GLU A 208 -9.59 -3.83 4.49
C GLU A 208 -10.86 -4.66 4.73
N GLU A 209 -12.05 -4.10 4.41
CA GLU A 209 -13.32 -4.80 4.50
C GLU A 209 -13.34 -6.03 3.58
N LYS A 210 -12.92 -5.88 2.31
CA LYS A 210 -12.87 -6.99 1.36
C LYS A 210 -11.88 -8.09 1.77
N ASN A 211 -10.71 -7.72 2.28
CA ASN A 211 -9.74 -8.69 2.80
C ASN A 211 -10.31 -9.48 3.98
N LYS A 212 -11.06 -8.82 4.87
CA LYS A 212 -11.73 -9.49 5.97
C LYS A 212 -12.77 -10.49 5.47
N GLU A 213 -13.66 -10.09 4.54
CA GLU A 213 -14.66 -10.99 3.94
C GLU A 213 -14.01 -12.22 3.29
N ILE A 214 -12.91 -12.02 2.54
CA ILE A 214 -12.16 -13.11 1.90
C ILE A 214 -11.57 -14.06 2.95
N ASN A 215 -10.90 -13.52 3.97
CA ASN A 215 -10.31 -14.32 5.04
C ASN A 215 -11.38 -15.11 5.81
N ASP A 216 -12.52 -14.50 6.12
CA ASP A 216 -13.64 -15.18 6.78
C ASP A 216 -14.18 -16.35 5.92
N SER A 217 -14.26 -16.16 4.60
CA SER A 217 -14.66 -17.21 3.65
C SER A 217 -13.65 -18.35 3.57
N ILE A 218 -12.34 -18.05 3.55
CA ILE A 218 -11.28 -19.06 3.53
C ILE A 218 -11.24 -19.83 4.86
N ASN A 219 -11.40 -19.15 5.99
CA ASN A 219 -11.48 -19.79 7.30
C ASN A 219 -12.71 -20.73 7.40
N TYR A 220 -13.81 -20.37 6.75
CA TYR A 220 -14.98 -21.27 6.67
C TYR A 220 -14.68 -22.48 5.79
N ALA A 221 -14.03 -22.30 4.64
CA ALA A 221 -13.58 -23.41 3.79
C ALA A 221 -12.62 -24.36 4.53
N GLN A 222 -11.72 -23.83 5.37
CA GLN A 222 -10.85 -24.64 6.24
C GLN A 222 -11.66 -25.55 7.18
N LYS A 223 -12.69 -25.00 7.82
CA LYS A 223 -13.57 -25.80 8.70
C LYS A 223 -14.27 -26.92 7.96
N ILE A 224 -14.71 -26.67 6.72
CA ILE A 224 -15.31 -27.71 5.87
C ILE A 224 -14.27 -28.77 5.54
N GLN A 225 -13.06 -28.38 5.11
CA GLN A 225 -11.99 -29.29 4.78
C GLN A 225 -11.63 -30.18 6.00
N GLN A 226 -11.46 -29.58 7.18
CA GLN A 226 -11.17 -30.30 8.42
C GLN A 226 -12.28 -31.27 8.86
N ALA A 227 -13.53 -30.98 8.50
CA ALA A 227 -14.66 -31.88 8.79
C ALA A 227 -14.71 -33.09 7.86
N ILE A 228 -14.14 -32.99 6.66
CA ILE A 228 -14.13 -34.05 5.63
C ILE A 228 -12.88 -34.91 5.74
N LEU A 229 -11.74 -34.31 6.03
CA LEU A 229 -10.47 -35.01 6.19
C LEU A 229 -10.40 -35.70 7.58
N PRO A 230 -9.65 -36.81 7.72
CA PRO A 230 -9.52 -37.49 9.00
C PRO A 230 -8.85 -36.56 10.05
N PRO A 231 -9.17 -36.72 11.35
CA PRO A 231 -8.55 -35.92 12.40
C PRO A 231 -7.04 -36.22 12.50
N LEU A 232 -6.24 -35.18 12.81
CA LEU A 232 -4.78 -35.30 12.99
C LEU A 232 -4.36 -36.27 14.11
N GLN A 233 -5.24 -36.48 15.09
CA GLN A 233 -5.06 -37.43 16.17
C GLN A 233 -6.22 -38.43 16.12
N PRO A 234 -6.02 -39.58 15.48
CA PRO A 234 -7.06 -40.61 15.46
C PRO A 234 -7.31 -41.13 16.86
N GLU A 235 -8.58 -41.20 17.26
CA GLU A 235 -9.00 -41.83 18.51
C GLU A 235 -8.71 -43.33 18.52
N GLN A 236 -8.58 -43.97 17.34
CA GLN A 236 -8.17 -45.36 17.15
C GLN A 236 -6.65 -45.43 16.96
N LYS A 237 -5.99 -46.38 17.64
CA LYS A 237 -4.59 -46.69 17.43
C LYS A 237 -4.36 -47.11 15.97
N LEU A 238 -3.83 -46.25 15.16
CA LEU A 238 -3.46 -46.53 13.77
C LEU A 238 -2.40 -47.61 13.65
N ALA A 239 -1.44 -47.57 14.58
CA ALA A 239 -0.40 -48.57 14.82
C ALA A 239 0.07 -48.34 16.24
N ASP A 240 0.88 -49.27 16.79
CA ASP A 240 1.44 -49.10 18.14
C ASP A 240 2.27 -47.83 18.28
N ASP A 241 2.79 -47.33 17.15
CA ASP A 241 3.65 -46.12 17.10
C ASP A 241 3.59 -45.46 15.72
N HIS A 242 3.16 -44.19 15.67
CA HIS A 242 3.07 -43.37 14.43
C HIS A 242 3.15 -41.89 14.72
N PHE A 243 3.43 -41.08 13.69
CA PHE A 243 3.23 -39.60 13.67
C PHE A 243 2.74 -39.14 12.33
N VAL A 244 2.09 -37.94 12.34
CA VAL A 244 1.74 -37.18 11.16
C VAL A 244 2.29 -35.76 11.33
N PHE A 245 3.27 -35.38 10.52
CA PHE A 245 3.76 -34.03 10.40
C PHE A 245 3.06 -33.38 9.19
N PHE A 246 2.07 -32.52 9.48
CA PHE A 246 1.26 -31.85 8.46
C PHE A 246 1.35 -30.34 8.65
N LYS A 247 1.80 -29.64 7.60
CA LYS A 247 2.01 -28.20 7.63
C LYS A 247 1.54 -27.57 6.32
N PRO A 248 0.31 -27.06 6.28
CA PRO A 248 -0.20 -26.30 5.14
C PRO A 248 0.62 -25.05 4.87
N LYS A 249 0.76 -24.67 3.60
CA LYS A 249 1.32 -23.39 3.15
C LYS A 249 0.36 -22.23 3.40
N ASP A 250 -0.90 -22.43 3.07
CA ASP A 250 -1.98 -21.48 3.20
C ASP A 250 -2.96 -21.87 4.34
N ILE A 251 -4.08 -21.17 4.48
CA ILE A 251 -5.11 -21.50 5.49
C ILE A 251 -5.73 -22.86 5.21
N VAL A 252 -5.89 -23.22 3.93
CA VAL A 252 -6.36 -24.53 3.45
C VAL A 252 -5.26 -25.20 2.64
N SER A 253 -5.28 -26.53 2.49
CA SER A 253 -4.20 -27.32 1.91
C SER A 253 -4.66 -28.13 0.71
N GLY A 254 -3.80 -28.25 -0.32
CA GLY A 254 -3.91 -29.24 -1.37
C GLY A 254 -3.48 -30.63 -0.87
N ASP A 255 -2.44 -30.67 -0.05
CA ASP A 255 -2.02 -31.91 0.61
C ASP A 255 -3.03 -32.40 1.63
N PHE A 256 -3.11 -33.70 1.77
CA PHE A 256 -3.85 -34.33 2.85
C PHE A 256 -3.27 -35.69 3.21
N PHE A 257 -3.52 -36.12 4.45
CA PHE A 257 -3.32 -37.49 4.88
C PHE A 257 -4.68 -38.17 4.98
N TRP A 258 -4.68 -39.48 4.72
CA TRP A 258 -5.90 -40.29 4.73
C TRP A 258 -5.61 -41.63 5.37
N TYR A 259 -6.54 -42.13 6.15
CA TYR A 259 -6.47 -43.47 6.72
C TYR A 259 -7.85 -44.07 6.99
N THR A 260 -7.93 -45.38 6.93
CA THR A 260 -9.12 -46.14 7.30
C THR A 260 -8.78 -47.60 7.63
N THR A 261 -9.65 -48.24 8.37
CA THR A 261 -9.63 -49.68 8.62
C THR A 261 -10.96 -50.25 8.16
N PRO A 262 -11.06 -50.62 6.87
CA PRO A 262 -12.33 -51.09 6.31
C PRO A 262 -12.73 -52.45 6.92
N THR A 263 -14.00 -52.63 7.23
CA THR A 263 -14.55 -53.90 7.65
C THR A 263 -15.02 -54.65 6.41
N VAL A 264 -14.21 -55.61 5.94
CA VAL A 264 -14.56 -56.48 4.81
C VAL A 264 -14.96 -57.87 5.37
N PRO A 265 -16.15 -58.38 5.02
CA PRO A 265 -16.60 -59.67 5.51
C PRO A 265 -15.60 -60.81 5.19
N ASN A 266 -15.23 -61.60 6.16
CA ASN A 266 -14.28 -62.73 6.08
C ASN A 266 -12.82 -62.34 5.74
N GLU A 267 -12.48 -61.05 5.73
CA GLU A 267 -11.09 -60.61 5.64
C GLU A 267 -10.59 -60.06 6.98
N PRO A 268 -9.30 -60.30 7.32
CA PRO A 268 -8.72 -59.74 8.52
C PRO A 268 -8.58 -58.20 8.38
N GLU A 269 -8.63 -57.53 9.53
CA GLU A 269 -8.52 -56.08 9.62
C GLU A 269 -7.24 -55.57 8.98
N THR A 270 -7.38 -54.65 8.03
CA THR A 270 -6.28 -54.04 7.28
C THR A 270 -6.29 -52.55 7.49
N LEU A 271 -5.25 -51.99 8.10
CA LEU A 271 -5.04 -50.54 8.15
C LEU A 271 -4.54 -50.06 6.80
N ILE A 272 -5.22 -49.06 6.20
CA ILE A 272 -4.81 -48.42 4.98
C ILE A 272 -4.55 -46.95 5.29
N ILE A 273 -3.38 -46.43 4.91
CA ILE A 273 -2.95 -45.05 5.18
C ILE A 273 -2.26 -44.47 3.95
N ALA A 274 -2.45 -43.18 3.72
CA ALA A 274 -1.88 -42.44 2.58
C ALA A 274 -1.46 -41.02 2.93
N ALA A 275 -0.40 -40.56 2.25
CA ALA A 275 -0.04 -39.17 2.10
C ALA A 275 -0.29 -38.79 0.64
N ALA A 276 -1.08 -37.76 0.41
CA ALA A 276 -1.53 -37.34 -0.90
C ALA A 276 -1.27 -35.83 -1.10
N ASP A 277 -0.84 -35.50 -2.30
CA ASP A 277 -0.53 -34.18 -2.79
C ASP A 277 -1.45 -33.87 -3.97
N SER A 278 -2.42 -32.99 -3.77
CA SER A 278 -3.37 -32.61 -4.82
C SER A 278 -2.84 -31.46 -5.67
N THR A 279 -3.22 -31.45 -6.94
CA THR A 279 -2.83 -30.38 -7.87
C THR A 279 -3.20 -29.00 -7.33
N GLY A 280 -2.19 -28.13 -7.12
CA GLY A 280 -2.34 -26.75 -6.67
C GLY A 280 -2.43 -26.62 -5.16
N HIS A 281 -2.26 -25.41 -4.65
CA HIS A 281 -2.32 -25.06 -3.23
C HIS A 281 -3.42 -24.05 -2.93
N GLY A 282 -3.66 -23.76 -1.65
CA GLY A 282 -4.73 -22.86 -1.22
C GLY A 282 -6.14 -23.38 -1.58
N VAL A 283 -7.07 -22.49 -1.88
CA VAL A 283 -8.48 -22.87 -2.11
C VAL A 283 -8.68 -23.83 -3.29
N PRO A 284 -8.06 -23.64 -4.46
CA PRO A 284 -8.18 -24.62 -5.56
C PRO A 284 -7.68 -26.01 -5.17
N GLY A 285 -6.49 -26.12 -4.59
CA GLY A 285 -5.93 -27.40 -4.11
C GLY A 285 -6.83 -28.07 -3.08
N ALA A 286 -7.37 -27.30 -2.14
CA ALA A 286 -8.31 -27.82 -1.15
C ALA A 286 -9.58 -28.40 -1.75
N MET A 287 -10.10 -27.83 -2.83
CA MET A 287 -11.26 -28.38 -3.54
C MET A 287 -10.92 -29.71 -4.22
N VAL A 288 -9.73 -29.81 -4.84
CA VAL A 288 -9.24 -31.06 -5.45
C VAL A 288 -9.01 -32.12 -4.39
N SER A 289 -8.43 -31.78 -3.23
CA SER A 289 -8.19 -32.73 -2.13
C SER A 289 -9.49 -33.34 -1.61
N ILE A 290 -10.58 -32.58 -1.54
CA ILE A 290 -11.90 -33.10 -1.15
C ILE A 290 -12.43 -34.11 -2.17
N VAL A 291 -12.29 -33.85 -3.46
CA VAL A 291 -12.70 -34.78 -4.54
C VAL A 291 -11.88 -36.08 -4.45
N CYS A 292 -10.57 -35.96 -4.29
CA CYS A 292 -9.66 -37.09 -4.18
C CYS A 292 -9.92 -37.93 -2.93
N ASN A 293 -10.11 -37.29 -1.77
CA ASN A 293 -10.48 -37.95 -0.53
C ASN A 293 -11.81 -38.73 -0.65
N ASN A 294 -12.81 -38.13 -1.28
CA ASN A 294 -14.09 -38.79 -1.55
C ASN A 294 -13.93 -40.03 -2.44
N ALA A 295 -13.09 -39.93 -3.48
CA ALA A 295 -12.79 -41.04 -4.38
C ALA A 295 -12.09 -42.21 -3.64
N LEU A 296 -11.12 -41.91 -2.77
CA LEU A 296 -10.47 -42.88 -1.90
C LEU A 296 -11.47 -43.59 -0.96
N ASN A 297 -12.32 -42.80 -0.29
CA ASN A 297 -13.36 -43.36 0.59
C ASN A 297 -14.30 -44.28 -0.19
N LYS A 298 -14.74 -43.93 -1.37
CA LYS A 298 -15.57 -44.80 -2.20
C LYS A 298 -14.84 -46.06 -2.61
N ALA A 299 -13.59 -45.98 -3.09
CA ALA A 299 -12.81 -47.13 -3.51
C ALA A 299 -12.65 -48.15 -2.40
N VAL A 300 -12.37 -47.69 -1.17
CA VAL A 300 -12.10 -48.60 -0.04
C VAL A 300 -13.36 -48.98 0.71
N ILE A 301 -14.22 -48.02 1.06
CA ILE A 301 -15.38 -48.29 1.96
C ILE A 301 -16.56 -48.83 1.17
N GLU A 302 -16.90 -48.24 0.00
CA GLU A 302 -18.07 -48.67 -0.77
C GLU A 302 -17.75 -49.87 -1.66
N PHE A 303 -16.59 -49.91 -2.34
CA PHE A 303 -16.19 -51.02 -3.21
C PHE A 303 -15.44 -52.15 -2.48
N GLY A 304 -15.05 -51.95 -1.21
CA GLY A 304 -14.39 -52.96 -0.39
C GLY A 304 -12.98 -53.34 -0.89
N ILE A 305 -12.29 -52.47 -1.62
CA ILE A 305 -10.99 -52.74 -2.18
C ILE A 305 -9.91 -52.53 -1.10
N THR A 306 -9.06 -53.56 -0.86
CA THR A 306 -7.98 -53.50 0.13
C THR A 306 -6.57 -53.55 -0.50
N ASP A 307 -6.48 -53.95 -1.75
CA ASP A 307 -5.20 -53.96 -2.50
C ASP A 307 -4.78 -52.55 -2.95
N PRO A 308 -3.60 -52.01 -2.55
CA PRO A 308 -3.18 -50.66 -2.85
C PRO A 308 -3.21 -50.26 -4.32
N GLY A 309 -2.71 -51.07 -5.22
CA GLY A 309 -2.69 -50.80 -6.65
C GLY A 309 -4.11 -50.66 -7.20
N LYS A 310 -5.00 -51.62 -6.82
CA LYS A 310 -6.41 -51.58 -7.23
C LYS A 310 -7.17 -50.39 -6.62
N ILE A 311 -6.83 -49.99 -5.38
CA ILE A 311 -7.39 -48.76 -4.76
C ILE A 311 -7.03 -47.54 -5.66
N LEU A 312 -5.76 -47.37 -6.02
CA LEU A 312 -5.31 -46.25 -6.86
C LEU A 312 -5.96 -46.28 -8.26
N ASP A 313 -6.09 -47.48 -8.87
CA ASP A 313 -6.80 -47.60 -10.17
C ASP A 313 -8.25 -47.18 -10.06
N LYS A 314 -8.99 -47.63 -9.03
CA LYS A 314 -10.39 -47.28 -8.82
C LYS A 314 -10.55 -45.79 -8.45
N THR A 315 -9.64 -45.29 -7.63
CA THR A 315 -9.63 -43.87 -7.27
C THR A 315 -9.44 -42.98 -8.50
N ARG A 316 -8.50 -43.33 -9.41
CA ARG A 316 -8.30 -42.63 -10.67
C ARG A 316 -9.56 -42.63 -11.54
N GLU A 317 -10.22 -43.78 -11.67
CA GLU A 317 -11.49 -43.88 -12.40
C GLU A 317 -12.55 -42.89 -11.85
N LEU A 318 -12.75 -42.89 -10.52
CA LEU A 318 -13.73 -42.04 -9.84
C LEU A 318 -13.40 -40.53 -9.93
N VAL A 319 -12.13 -40.17 -9.84
CA VAL A 319 -11.66 -38.77 -10.01
C VAL A 319 -11.93 -38.31 -11.42
N LEU A 320 -11.55 -39.10 -12.42
CA LEU A 320 -11.79 -38.79 -13.84
C LEU A 320 -13.29 -38.70 -14.15
N GLU A 321 -14.11 -39.62 -13.63
CA GLU A 321 -15.57 -39.56 -13.78
C GLU A 321 -16.14 -38.25 -13.19
N THR A 322 -15.65 -37.83 -12.01
CA THR A 322 -16.12 -36.63 -11.34
C THR A 322 -15.82 -35.38 -12.19
N PHE A 323 -14.60 -35.24 -12.71
CA PHE A 323 -14.20 -34.10 -13.50
C PHE A 323 -14.72 -34.12 -14.95
N SER A 324 -15.04 -35.30 -15.49
CA SER A 324 -15.62 -35.40 -16.85
C SER A 324 -17.08 -34.96 -16.94
N LYS A 325 -17.79 -34.77 -15.82
CA LYS A 325 -19.20 -34.32 -15.80
C LYS A 325 -19.37 -32.84 -16.13
N SER A 326 -18.26 -32.08 -16.20
CA SER A 326 -18.29 -30.68 -16.61
C SER A 326 -17.68 -30.54 -18.01
N ASP A 327 -18.17 -29.61 -18.83
CA ASP A 327 -17.57 -29.24 -20.12
C ASP A 327 -16.19 -28.56 -19.97
N MET A 328 -15.75 -28.31 -18.73
CA MET A 328 -14.43 -27.79 -18.43
C MET A 328 -13.41 -28.92 -18.47
N ASN A 329 -12.35 -28.77 -19.27
CA ASN A 329 -11.25 -29.73 -19.36
C ASN A 329 -10.36 -29.61 -18.11
N VAL A 330 -10.86 -30.06 -16.94
CA VAL A 330 -10.11 -30.11 -15.70
C VAL A 330 -9.10 -31.26 -15.77
N GLN A 331 -7.81 -30.94 -15.61
CA GLN A 331 -6.74 -31.93 -15.63
C GLN A 331 -6.16 -32.20 -14.24
N ASP A 332 -6.88 -31.76 -13.21
CA ASP A 332 -6.47 -31.87 -11.82
C ASP A 332 -6.56 -33.32 -11.30
N GLY A 333 -5.75 -33.59 -10.29
CA GLY A 333 -5.66 -34.91 -9.67
C GLY A 333 -4.78 -34.88 -8.43
N MET A 334 -4.11 -35.96 -8.12
CA MET A 334 -3.18 -36.05 -7.02
C MET A 334 -2.01 -36.99 -7.27
N ASP A 335 -0.91 -36.75 -6.60
CA ASP A 335 0.18 -37.69 -6.37
C ASP A 335 0.00 -38.32 -4.98
N ILE A 336 0.20 -39.61 -4.83
CA ILE A 336 -0.14 -40.31 -3.60
C ILE A 336 0.85 -41.46 -3.31
N SER A 337 1.16 -41.63 -2.04
CA SER A 337 1.81 -42.83 -1.46
C SER A 337 0.83 -43.51 -0.53
N LEU A 338 0.47 -44.79 -0.82
CA LEU A 338 -0.56 -45.54 -0.08
C LEU A 338 -0.02 -46.86 0.41
N LEU A 339 -0.13 -47.08 1.74
CA LEU A 339 0.35 -48.27 2.44
C LEU A 339 -0.83 -49.03 3.08
N ALA A 340 -0.87 -50.35 2.92
CA ALA A 340 -1.82 -51.24 3.57
C ALA A 340 -1.07 -52.22 4.48
N ILE A 341 -1.47 -52.31 5.75
CA ILE A 341 -0.85 -53.14 6.79
C ILE A 341 -1.90 -54.06 7.32
N ASN A 342 -1.66 -55.38 7.17
CA ASN A 342 -2.47 -56.44 7.79
C ASN A 342 -1.64 -57.14 8.85
N ALA A 343 -1.92 -56.88 10.14
CA ALA A 343 -1.17 -57.42 11.25
C ALA A 343 -1.43 -58.95 11.46
N ALA A 344 -2.63 -59.43 11.10
CA ALA A 344 -3.00 -60.81 11.27
C ALA A 344 -2.31 -61.72 10.26
N THR A 345 -2.25 -61.31 8.98
CA THR A 345 -1.51 -62.07 7.94
C THR A 345 -0.04 -61.74 7.88
N LYS A 346 0.42 -60.71 8.60
CA LYS A 346 1.77 -60.16 8.51
C LYS A 346 2.14 -59.72 7.13
N GLU A 347 1.23 -59.12 6.41
CA GLU A 347 1.43 -58.58 5.07
C GLU A 347 1.46 -57.03 5.10
N ILE A 348 2.43 -56.48 4.37
CA ILE A 348 2.50 -55.02 4.09
C ILE A 348 2.55 -54.89 2.59
N LYS A 349 1.59 -54.11 2.05
CA LYS A 349 1.48 -53.84 0.66
C LYS A 349 1.51 -52.32 0.44
N TRP A 350 2.12 -51.89 -0.66
CA TRP A 350 2.22 -50.49 -0.99
C TRP A 350 2.03 -50.26 -2.49
N ALA A 351 1.43 -49.11 -2.85
CA ALA A 351 1.41 -48.56 -4.20
C ALA A 351 1.57 -47.06 -4.14
N GLY A 352 2.14 -46.47 -5.21
CA GLY A 352 2.32 -45.01 -5.31
C GLY A 352 2.07 -44.51 -6.71
N ALA A 353 1.50 -43.30 -6.78
CA ALA A 353 1.41 -42.46 -7.96
C ALA A 353 2.36 -41.28 -7.77
N ASN A 354 3.42 -41.20 -8.56
CA ASN A 354 4.56 -40.28 -8.48
C ASN A 354 5.29 -40.21 -7.12
N ASN A 355 4.59 -40.27 -5.99
CA ASN A 355 5.17 -40.23 -4.63
C ASN A 355 5.69 -41.59 -4.18
N SER A 356 7.02 -41.68 -3.97
CA SER A 356 7.72 -42.90 -3.52
C SER A 356 7.50 -43.16 -2.05
N LEU A 357 7.78 -44.40 -1.62
CA LEU A 357 7.86 -44.82 -0.20
C LEU A 357 9.33 -44.90 0.23
N LEU A 358 9.64 -44.36 1.40
CA LEU A 358 10.90 -44.67 2.10
C LEU A 358 10.63 -45.56 3.30
N TYR A 359 11.51 -46.55 3.52
CA TYR A 359 11.47 -47.30 4.77
C TYR A 359 12.88 -47.60 5.30
N VAL A 360 12.99 -47.63 6.63
CA VAL A 360 14.24 -47.86 7.34
C VAL A 360 14.15 -49.19 8.09
N HIS A 361 15.09 -50.09 7.82
CA HIS A 361 15.27 -51.33 8.52
C HIS A 361 16.75 -51.58 8.77
N ASN A 362 17.16 -51.98 10.01
CA ASN A 362 18.55 -52.22 10.38
C ASN A 362 19.52 -51.07 9.99
N ALA A 363 19.11 -49.84 10.24
CA ALA A 363 19.88 -48.63 9.91
C ALA A 363 20.16 -48.42 8.39
N ASP A 364 19.45 -49.14 7.52
CA ASP A 364 19.50 -48.97 6.08
C ASP A 364 18.18 -48.36 5.56
N ILE A 365 18.25 -47.34 4.71
CA ILE A 365 17.07 -46.70 4.15
C ILE A 365 16.87 -47.12 2.69
N LYS A 366 15.74 -47.75 2.44
CA LYS A 366 15.33 -48.20 1.11
C LYS A 366 14.22 -47.36 0.55
N GLU A 367 14.20 -47.25 -0.78
CA GLU A 367 13.19 -46.49 -1.52
C GLU A 367 12.46 -47.42 -2.49
N VAL A 368 11.14 -47.44 -2.40
CA VAL A 368 10.26 -48.09 -3.39
C VAL A 368 9.70 -47.02 -4.31
N LYS A 369 10.02 -47.12 -5.60
CA LYS A 369 9.61 -46.11 -6.58
C LYS A 369 8.18 -46.30 -7.00
N ALA A 370 7.45 -45.19 -7.05
CA ALA A 370 6.08 -45.12 -7.54
C ALA A 370 5.97 -45.33 -9.05
N ASN A 371 4.79 -45.66 -9.51
CA ASN A 371 4.42 -45.49 -10.92
C ASN A 371 4.51 -44.02 -11.32
N LYS A 372 5.18 -43.71 -12.42
CA LYS A 372 5.33 -42.34 -12.94
C LYS A 372 4.07 -41.88 -13.67
N GLN A 373 2.99 -41.76 -12.94
CA GLN A 373 1.71 -41.25 -13.39
C GLN A 373 0.91 -40.77 -12.19
N PRO A 374 0.10 -39.71 -12.30
CA PRO A 374 -0.76 -39.21 -11.26
C PRO A 374 -2.07 -40.01 -11.14
N ILE A 375 -2.81 -39.80 -10.08
CA ILE A 375 -4.24 -40.07 -10.00
C ILE A 375 -4.99 -38.94 -10.71
N GLY A 376 -5.13 -39.06 -12.02
CA GLY A 376 -5.69 -38.03 -12.89
C GLY A 376 -5.56 -38.40 -14.36
N LYS A 377 -5.75 -37.40 -15.23
CA LYS A 377 -5.65 -37.59 -16.68
C LYS A 377 -4.21 -37.78 -17.10
N THR A 378 -3.94 -38.84 -17.85
CA THR A 378 -2.63 -39.15 -18.46
C THR A 378 -2.84 -39.71 -19.85
N GLU A 379 -1.87 -39.54 -20.75
CA GLU A 379 -1.98 -39.99 -22.16
C GLU A 379 -2.06 -41.50 -22.27
N ASN A 380 -1.28 -42.24 -21.50
CA ASN A 380 -1.20 -43.69 -21.52
C ASN A 380 -1.32 -44.29 -20.11
N PRO A 381 -2.55 -44.39 -19.57
CA PRO A 381 -2.74 -44.89 -18.21
C PRO A 381 -2.40 -46.38 -18.11
N LEU A 382 -1.50 -46.71 -17.19
CA LEU A 382 -1.16 -48.07 -16.83
C LEU A 382 -1.77 -48.42 -15.45
N PRO A 383 -2.05 -49.72 -15.16
CA PRO A 383 -2.44 -50.12 -13.82
C PRO A 383 -1.35 -49.79 -12.80
N PHE A 384 -1.76 -49.39 -11.58
CA PHE A 384 -0.81 -49.19 -10.48
C PHE A 384 -0.29 -50.53 -9.93
N THR A 385 1.01 -50.55 -9.65
CA THR A 385 1.67 -51.77 -9.18
C THR A 385 1.60 -51.87 -7.67
N THR A 386 1.10 -52.97 -7.16
CA THR A 386 1.17 -53.30 -5.71
C THR A 386 2.51 -53.96 -5.41
N HIS A 387 3.27 -53.37 -4.48
CA HIS A 387 4.55 -53.93 -3.98
C HIS A 387 4.31 -54.59 -2.63
N LEU A 388 4.78 -55.85 -2.49
CA LEU A 388 4.81 -56.53 -1.22
C LEU A 388 6.11 -56.15 -0.48
N LEU A 389 5.97 -55.71 0.78
CA LEU A 389 7.08 -55.22 1.59
C LEU A 389 7.36 -56.17 2.76
N PRO A 390 8.60 -56.16 3.31
CA PRO A 390 8.94 -57.06 4.45
C PRO A 390 8.18 -56.63 5.70
N PHE A 391 7.54 -57.59 6.37
CA PHE A 391 6.94 -57.42 7.70
C PHE A 391 7.96 -57.80 8.77
N GLU A 392 8.83 -56.85 9.10
CA GLU A 392 9.92 -57.07 10.05
C GLU A 392 9.81 -56.08 11.20
N LYS A 393 9.84 -56.57 12.44
CA LYS A 393 9.69 -55.74 13.64
C LYS A 393 10.81 -54.71 13.73
N GLY A 394 10.40 -53.43 13.97
CA GLY A 394 11.30 -52.29 14.06
C GLY A 394 11.50 -51.56 12.73
N THR A 395 10.88 -52.02 11.63
CA THR A 395 10.86 -51.28 10.38
C THR A 395 10.00 -50.01 10.52
N VAL A 396 10.52 -48.88 10.05
CA VAL A 396 9.81 -47.60 10.02
C VAL A 396 9.53 -47.21 8.56
N PHE A 397 8.27 -47.03 8.22
CA PHE A 397 7.82 -46.59 6.90
C PHE A 397 7.52 -45.07 6.91
N TYR A 398 7.91 -44.37 5.86
CA TYR A 398 7.66 -42.95 5.69
C TYR A 398 6.92 -42.69 4.38
N LEU A 399 5.68 -42.18 4.48
CA LEU A 399 4.90 -41.64 3.37
C LEU A 399 5.01 -40.14 3.43
N PHE A 400 5.15 -39.45 2.27
CA PHE A 400 5.40 -38.04 2.27
C PHE A 400 4.98 -37.42 0.93
N THR A 401 4.75 -36.09 0.95
CA THR A 401 4.59 -35.22 -0.20
C THR A 401 5.91 -34.48 -0.48
N ASP A 402 6.03 -33.83 -1.61
CA ASP A 402 7.30 -33.23 -2.04
C ASP A 402 7.65 -31.90 -1.35
N GLY A 403 6.68 -31.22 -0.70
CA GLY A 403 6.84 -29.88 -0.15
C GLY A 403 8.00 -29.73 0.85
N PHE A 404 8.35 -30.78 1.64
CA PHE A 404 9.52 -30.71 2.51
C PHE A 404 10.83 -30.65 1.69
N SER A 405 10.95 -31.51 0.68
CA SER A 405 12.15 -31.60 -0.17
C SER A 405 12.30 -30.43 -1.12
N ASP A 406 11.19 -29.80 -1.46
CA ASP A 406 11.11 -28.69 -2.41
C ASP A 406 11.21 -27.30 -1.74
N GLN A 407 11.18 -27.26 -0.41
CA GLN A 407 11.34 -26.02 0.34
C GLN A 407 12.68 -25.34 0.03
N PHE A 408 12.62 -24.06 -0.34
CA PHE A 408 13.81 -23.22 -0.51
C PHE A 408 14.30 -22.69 0.84
N GLY A 409 15.63 -22.66 1.02
CA GLY A 409 16.22 -22.20 2.26
C GLY A 409 17.73 -22.36 2.33
N GLY A 410 18.26 -22.31 3.58
CA GLY A 410 19.68 -22.32 3.86
C GLY A 410 20.39 -21.05 3.40
N GLU A 411 21.72 -21.00 3.60
CA GLU A 411 22.52 -19.80 3.28
C GLU A 411 22.50 -19.40 1.79
N ASN A 412 22.21 -20.35 0.89
CA ASN A 412 22.22 -20.11 -0.56
C ASN A 412 20.83 -20.15 -1.19
N GLU A 413 19.76 -20.11 -0.41
CA GLU A 413 18.35 -20.12 -0.87
C GLU A 413 18.07 -21.22 -1.91
N LYS A 414 18.54 -22.45 -1.66
CA LYS A 414 18.35 -23.60 -2.56
C LYS A 414 17.27 -24.54 -2.03
N LYS A 415 16.72 -25.39 -2.92
CA LYS A 415 15.83 -26.47 -2.50
C LYS A 415 16.55 -27.40 -1.51
N TYR A 416 15.80 -27.90 -0.49
CA TYR A 416 16.31 -28.87 0.50
C TYR A 416 16.79 -30.16 -0.17
N LYS A 417 16.09 -30.61 -1.17
CA LYS A 417 16.31 -31.78 -2.03
C LYS A 417 16.03 -33.12 -1.33
N HIS A 418 15.48 -34.04 -2.08
CA HIS A 418 15.11 -35.38 -1.66
C HIS A 418 16.27 -36.15 -0.99
N LYS A 419 17.52 -35.97 -1.43
CA LYS A 419 18.70 -36.61 -0.82
C LYS A 419 18.90 -36.17 0.64
N HIS A 420 18.76 -34.89 0.94
CA HIS A 420 18.90 -34.39 2.32
C HIS A 420 17.74 -34.87 3.19
N PHE A 421 16.52 -34.85 2.66
CA PHE A 421 15.33 -35.35 3.32
C PHE A 421 15.46 -36.87 3.67
N LYS A 422 15.92 -37.68 2.74
CA LYS A 422 16.20 -39.08 2.94
C LYS A 422 17.22 -39.32 4.08
N ASN A 423 18.32 -38.57 4.11
CA ASN A 423 19.32 -38.63 5.17
C ASN A 423 18.74 -38.17 6.53
N LEU A 424 17.92 -37.14 6.55
CA LEU A 424 17.25 -36.71 7.79
C LEU A 424 16.37 -37.81 8.36
N LEU A 425 15.51 -38.42 7.53
CA LEU A 425 14.63 -39.52 7.96
C LEU A 425 15.43 -40.72 8.50
N LEU A 426 16.54 -41.12 7.85
CA LEU A 426 17.44 -42.14 8.33
C LEU A 426 17.98 -41.80 9.74
N ASN A 427 18.47 -40.59 9.94
CA ASN A 427 19.08 -40.14 11.19
C ASN A 427 18.10 -40.08 12.37
N ILE A 428 16.82 -39.84 12.08
CA ILE A 428 15.79 -39.75 13.14
C ILE A 428 15.03 -41.04 13.39
N SER A 429 15.14 -42.03 12.50
CA SER A 429 14.32 -43.27 12.49
C SER A 429 14.37 -44.08 13.79
N THR A 430 15.47 -43.98 14.54
CA THR A 430 15.66 -44.70 15.84
C THR A 430 15.06 -43.95 17.04
N ARG A 431 14.64 -42.71 16.87
CA ARG A 431 14.05 -41.87 17.93
C ARG A 431 12.56 -42.19 18.09
N SER A 432 11.99 -41.82 19.25
CA SER A 432 10.52 -41.85 19.43
C SER A 432 9.83 -40.96 18.40
N PHE A 433 8.61 -41.28 17.99
CA PHE A 433 7.91 -40.54 16.96
C PHE A 433 7.60 -39.08 17.34
N LEU A 434 7.31 -38.83 18.62
CA LEU A 434 7.22 -37.46 19.11
C LEU A 434 8.52 -36.67 18.81
N LYS A 435 9.67 -37.31 19.05
CA LYS A 435 10.96 -36.66 18.79
C LYS A 435 11.29 -36.56 17.32
N GLN A 436 10.84 -37.51 16.49
CA GLN A 436 10.98 -37.41 15.02
C GLN A 436 10.20 -36.21 14.49
N GLN A 437 8.96 -36.03 14.93
CA GLN A 437 8.10 -34.87 14.53
C GLN A 437 8.72 -33.55 14.96
N GLU A 438 9.21 -33.42 16.20
CA GLU A 438 9.90 -32.20 16.67
C GLU A 438 11.14 -31.87 15.85
N VAL A 439 11.92 -32.87 15.45
CA VAL A 439 13.11 -32.69 14.64
C VAL A 439 12.74 -32.21 13.21
N LEU A 440 11.73 -32.87 12.62
CA LEU A 440 11.22 -32.43 11.29
C LEU A 440 10.75 -30.98 11.31
N GLU A 441 9.98 -30.60 12.33
CA GLU A 441 9.49 -29.22 12.46
C GLU A 441 10.64 -28.21 12.62
N THR A 442 11.62 -28.56 13.47
CA THR A 442 12.78 -27.70 13.75
C THR A 442 13.65 -27.54 12.51
N GLU A 443 13.97 -28.65 11.83
CA GLU A 443 14.78 -28.65 10.62
C GLU A 443 14.10 -27.88 9.50
N PHE A 444 12.81 -28.10 9.27
CA PHE A 444 12.03 -27.38 8.26
C PHE A 444 12.04 -25.85 8.52
N LYS A 445 11.81 -25.46 9.78
CA LYS A 445 11.81 -24.05 10.19
C LYS A 445 13.19 -23.41 10.04
N GLN A 446 14.24 -24.10 10.46
CA GLN A 446 15.62 -23.60 10.34
C GLN A 446 16.05 -23.47 8.89
N TRP A 447 15.74 -24.49 8.05
CA TRP A 447 16.04 -24.45 6.63
C TRP A 447 15.32 -23.31 5.92
N LYS A 448 14.01 -23.19 6.11
CA LYS A 448 13.19 -22.16 5.51
C LYS A 448 13.66 -20.75 5.90
N GLY A 449 14.08 -20.55 7.16
CA GLY A 449 14.45 -19.23 7.67
C GLY A 449 13.33 -18.21 7.50
N ASN A 450 13.67 -17.08 6.87
CA ASN A 450 12.73 -15.98 6.60
C ASN A 450 11.99 -16.10 5.25
N LEU A 451 12.30 -17.13 4.45
CA LEU A 451 11.61 -17.33 3.18
C LEU A 451 10.18 -17.83 3.40
N GLU A 452 9.34 -17.65 2.42
CA GLU A 452 7.98 -18.21 2.42
C GLU A 452 8.02 -19.74 2.28
N GLN A 453 7.00 -20.41 2.78
CA GLN A 453 6.80 -21.83 2.55
C GLN A 453 6.46 -22.04 1.07
N THR A 454 7.15 -22.99 0.41
CA THR A 454 7.03 -23.20 -1.04
C THR A 454 5.75 -23.95 -1.37
N ASP A 455 5.43 -25.00 -0.60
CA ASP A 455 4.27 -25.86 -0.82
C ASP A 455 3.74 -26.43 0.50
N ASP A 456 2.58 -27.08 0.45
CA ASP A 456 2.05 -27.87 1.56
C ASP A 456 3.02 -29.00 1.90
N VAL A 457 3.06 -29.43 3.16
CA VAL A 457 3.96 -30.50 3.63
C VAL A 457 3.17 -31.54 4.41
N CYS A 458 3.29 -32.80 3.98
CA CYS A 458 2.78 -33.94 4.71
C CYS A 458 3.87 -35.03 4.83
N VAL A 459 4.16 -35.48 6.06
CA VAL A 459 5.07 -36.60 6.33
C VAL A 459 4.45 -37.49 7.40
N ILE A 460 4.29 -38.78 7.09
CA ILE A 460 3.74 -39.79 7.98
C ILE A 460 4.82 -40.81 8.28
N GLY A 461 5.07 -41.10 9.56
CA GLY A 461 5.93 -42.16 9.99
C GLY A 461 5.14 -43.26 10.73
N ILE A 462 5.37 -44.52 10.35
CA ILE A 462 4.71 -45.71 10.96
C ILE A 462 5.74 -46.78 11.25
N LYS A 463 5.67 -47.39 12.44
CA LYS A 463 6.55 -48.48 12.86
C LYS A 463 5.77 -49.76 13.02
N ILE A 464 6.41 -50.86 12.62
CA ILE A 464 5.89 -52.21 12.76
C ILE A 464 6.58 -52.92 13.92
#